data_5f0f195a4d90a59cfd342e30b2692e94
#
_entry.id   5f0f195a4d90a59cfd342e30b2692e94
#
_cell.length_a   1.000
_cell.length_b   1.000
_cell.length_c   1.000
_cell.angle_alpha   90.00
_cell.angle_beta   90.00
_cell.angle_gamma   90.00
#
_symmetry.space_group_name_H-M   'P 1'
#
loop_
_entity.id
_entity.type
_entity.pdbx_description
1 polymer ?
#
loop_
_entity_poly.entity_id
_entity_poly.type
_entity_poly.pdbx_seq_one_letter_code
_entity_poly.pdbx_strand_id
1 'polypeptide(L)'
;MDRRVNNWYAGWMGRPRRFDENQVLRKAREQFWNQGYTATSLDDLMAATGLGKGSLYGAFGDKRQLFLRTLDDYRDEQLNGVRQILTGPGTGLERLSHLLDGAAHGYANDAQRRGCFLAGSTSELHGQDSEVTARARTTYQEIQNLLAACVKDAQEEGDLAVDVSPEEVGNLLLAVLQGIEFLAKTDMDASALIEIGRSALANLPRP
;
A
#
# COMPACT_ATOMS: atom_id res chain seq x y z
N MET A 1 -22.44 -6.74 62.80
CA MET A 1 -21.08 -6.81 62.22
C MET A 1 -21.19 -6.59 60.75
N ASP A 2 -20.99 -5.34 60.34
CA ASP A 2 -21.17 -4.81 58.99
C ASP A 2 -19.85 -4.93 58.24
N ARG A 3 -19.80 -5.75 57.18
CA ARG A 3 -18.63 -5.83 56.27
C ARG A 3 -18.95 -5.07 55.01
N ARG A 4 -18.67 -3.77 54.97
CA ARG A 4 -18.58 -2.97 53.76
C ARG A 4 -17.31 -3.39 52.99
N VAL A 5 -17.50 -4.18 51.94
CA VAL A 5 -16.43 -4.47 51.00
C VAL A 5 -16.33 -3.27 50.07
N ASN A 6 -15.27 -2.48 50.23
CA ASN A 6 -14.94 -1.36 49.34
C ASN A 6 -14.65 -1.89 47.94
N ASN A 7 -15.52 -1.61 47.01
CA ASN A 7 -15.36 -1.91 45.56
C ASN A 7 -14.54 -0.76 44.91
N TRP A 8 -13.21 -0.79 45.06
CA TRP A 8 -12.30 0.19 44.45
C TRP A 8 -11.77 -0.22 43.06
N TYR A 9 -12.21 -1.35 42.47
CA TYR A 9 -11.71 -1.86 41.21
C TYR A 9 -12.57 -1.55 39.96
N ALA A 10 -13.60 -0.72 40.09
CA ALA A 10 -14.51 -0.41 38.96
C ALA A 10 -14.09 0.82 38.11
N GLY A 11 -12.89 1.34 38.23
CA GLY A 11 -12.48 2.64 37.69
C GLY A 11 -11.52 2.63 36.48
N TRP A 12 -11.12 1.49 35.91
CA TRP A 12 -10.10 1.43 34.85
C TRP A 12 -10.57 0.79 33.54
N MET A 13 -11.85 0.71 33.31
CA MET A 13 -12.31 0.50 31.94
C MET A 13 -12.27 1.86 31.22
N GLY A 14 -11.26 2.06 30.39
CA GLY A 14 -11.15 3.25 29.54
C GLY A 14 -12.49 3.47 28.83
N ARG A 15 -12.99 4.72 28.89
CA ARG A 15 -14.24 5.12 28.23
C ARG A 15 -14.22 4.62 26.78
N PRO A 16 -15.25 3.91 26.28
CA PRO A 16 -15.25 3.40 24.91
C PRO A 16 -14.91 4.54 23.95
N ARG A 17 -13.94 4.30 23.05
CA ARG A 17 -13.55 5.30 22.06
C ARG A 17 -14.78 5.61 21.22
N ARG A 18 -15.13 6.89 21.09
CA ARG A 18 -16.36 7.36 20.40
C ARG A 18 -16.19 7.48 18.89
N PHE A 19 -15.17 6.90 18.29
CA PHE A 19 -14.85 7.02 16.86
C PHE A 19 -14.31 5.70 16.30
N ASP A 20 -14.50 5.50 15.01
CA ASP A 20 -13.96 4.38 14.24
C ASP A 20 -12.48 4.66 13.90
N GLU A 21 -11.55 3.88 14.48
CA GLU A 21 -10.12 4.04 14.26
C GLU A 21 -9.73 3.84 12.80
N ASN A 22 -10.37 2.90 12.08
CA ASN A 22 -10.07 2.64 10.67
C ASN A 22 -10.47 3.83 9.80
N GLN A 23 -11.61 4.47 10.11
CA GLN A 23 -12.02 5.69 9.42
C GLN A 23 -11.04 6.83 9.68
N VAL A 24 -10.56 6.98 10.90
CA VAL A 24 -9.57 8.00 11.26
C VAL A 24 -8.24 7.75 10.55
N LEU A 25 -7.76 6.50 10.51
CA LEU A 25 -6.53 6.13 9.80
C LEU A 25 -6.64 6.45 8.31
N ARG A 26 -7.76 6.08 7.65
CA ARG A 26 -7.96 6.43 6.24
C ARG A 26 -7.92 7.92 5.99
N LYS A 27 -8.58 8.73 6.82
CA LYS A 27 -8.57 10.20 6.68
C LYS A 27 -7.18 10.80 6.91
N ALA A 28 -6.44 10.30 7.91
CA ALA A 28 -5.06 10.72 8.16
C ALA A 28 -4.14 10.29 7.00
N ARG A 29 -4.32 9.08 6.44
CA ARG A 29 -3.61 8.60 5.25
C ARG A 29 -3.83 9.51 4.06
N GLU A 30 -5.09 9.88 3.75
CA GLU A 30 -5.41 10.81 2.66
C GLU A 30 -4.69 12.16 2.85
N GLN A 31 -4.65 12.67 4.07
CA GLN A 31 -3.98 13.93 4.38
C GLN A 31 -2.47 13.84 4.14
N PHE A 32 -1.83 12.77 4.65
CA PHE A 32 -0.40 12.52 4.40
C PHE A 32 -0.09 12.26 2.92
N TRP A 33 -0.98 11.56 2.22
CA TRP A 33 -0.79 11.26 0.81
C TRP A 33 -0.85 12.50 -0.07
N ASN A 34 -1.72 13.45 0.28
CA ASN A 34 -1.90 14.70 -0.46
C ASN A 34 -0.76 15.70 -0.24
N GLN A 35 -0.25 15.82 0.98
CA GLN A 35 0.70 16.87 1.37
C GLN A 35 2.10 16.36 1.70
N GLY A 36 2.28 15.05 1.89
CA GLY A 36 3.50 14.48 2.45
C GLY A 36 3.52 14.53 3.98
N TYR A 37 4.42 13.76 4.56
CA TYR A 37 4.61 13.71 6.02
C TYR A 37 5.10 15.04 6.58
N THR A 38 6.13 15.62 5.96
CA THR A 38 6.82 16.81 6.49
C THR A 38 5.89 18.03 6.52
N ALA A 39 5.15 18.26 5.44
CA ALA A 39 4.27 19.41 5.30
C ALA A 39 2.95 19.29 6.08
N THR A 40 2.49 18.08 6.39
CA THR A 40 1.26 17.87 7.17
C THR A 40 1.45 18.30 8.61
N SER A 41 0.65 19.28 9.06
CA SER A 41 0.63 19.74 10.46
C SER A 41 -0.34 18.92 11.33
N LEU A 42 -0.27 19.10 12.65
CA LEU A 42 -1.28 18.55 13.55
C LEU A 42 -2.68 19.13 13.31
N ASP A 43 -2.75 20.42 12.98
CA ASP A 43 -4.01 21.09 12.70
C ASP A 43 -4.67 20.54 11.44
N ASP A 44 -3.89 20.21 10.40
CA ASP A 44 -4.39 19.53 9.20
C ASP A 44 -4.96 18.14 9.54
N LEU A 45 -4.26 17.37 10.39
CA LEU A 45 -4.74 16.06 10.83
C LEU A 45 -6.02 16.17 11.69
N MET A 46 -6.10 17.16 12.56
CA MET A 46 -7.32 17.42 13.35
C MET A 46 -8.49 17.81 12.44
N ALA A 47 -8.26 18.68 11.47
CA ALA A 47 -9.26 19.08 10.49
C ALA A 47 -9.75 17.89 9.64
N ALA A 48 -8.82 17.08 9.10
CA ALA A 48 -9.13 15.92 8.26
C ALA A 48 -9.90 14.84 9.04
N THR A 49 -9.48 14.54 10.27
CA THR A 49 -10.05 13.43 11.05
C THR A 49 -11.30 13.83 11.85
N GLY A 50 -11.48 15.12 12.14
CA GLY A 50 -12.51 15.63 13.04
C GLY A 50 -12.23 15.36 14.52
N LEU A 51 -11.00 14.97 14.88
CA LEU A 51 -10.60 14.69 16.26
C LEU A 51 -9.74 15.83 16.82
N GLY A 52 -9.95 16.15 18.09
CA GLY A 52 -9.02 17.04 18.83
C GLY A 52 -7.70 16.31 19.14
N LYS A 53 -6.62 17.09 19.41
CA LYS A 53 -5.26 16.64 19.72
C LYS A 53 -5.21 15.51 20.76
N GLY A 54 -5.94 15.66 21.87
CA GLY A 54 -5.94 14.66 22.94
C GLY A 54 -6.51 13.32 22.52
N SER A 55 -7.58 13.31 21.70
CA SER A 55 -8.19 12.08 21.17
C SER A 55 -7.30 11.43 20.12
N LEU A 56 -6.73 12.22 19.20
CA LEU A 56 -5.86 11.74 18.14
C LEU A 56 -4.59 11.10 18.69
N TYR A 57 -3.86 11.83 19.53
CA TYR A 57 -2.60 11.32 20.11
C TYR A 57 -2.83 10.29 21.21
N GLY A 58 -3.94 10.34 21.92
CA GLY A 58 -4.32 9.29 22.87
C GLY A 58 -4.64 7.95 22.21
N ALA A 59 -5.06 7.97 20.93
CA ALA A 59 -5.36 6.74 20.18
C ALA A 59 -4.16 6.23 19.36
N PHE A 60 -3.38 7.14 18.79
CA PHE A 60 -2.39 6.80 17.77
C PHE A 60 -0.95 7.15 18.16
N GLY A 61 -0.75 7.80 19.32
CA GLY A 61 0.54 8.31 19.75
C GLY A 61 0.84 9.69 19.16
N ASP A 62 2.04 9.91 18.69
CA ASP A 62 2.44 11.16 18.04
C ASP A 62 2.17 11.14 16.52
N LYS A 63 2.52 12.24 15.84
CA LYS A 63 2.35 12.37 14.36
C LYS A 63 3.08 11.24 13.62
N ARG A 64 4.30 10.89 14.07
CA ARG A 64 5.10 9.85 13.43
C ARG A 64 4.47 8.47 13.60
N GLN A 65 3.99 8.14 14.80
CA GLN A 65 3.32 6.87 15.06
C GLN A 65 2.03 6.74 14.27
N LEU A 66 1.22 7.81 14.20
CA LEU A 66 0.04 7.85 13.33
C LEU A 66 0.42 7.63 11.87
N PHE A 67 1.45 8.30 11.37
CA PHE A 67 1.92 8.15 10.00
C PHE A 67 2.37 6.71 9.70
N LEU A 68 3.17 6.10 10.56
CA LEU A 68 3.61 4.71 10.38
C LEU A 68 2.42 3.74 10.35
N ARG A 69 1.40 3.95 11.19
CA ARG A 69 0.17 3.16 11.15
C ARG A 69 -0.61 3.35 9.84
N THR A 70 -0.59 4.54 9.25
CA THR A 70 -1.22 4.74 7.92
C THR A 70 -0.45 4.05 6.80
N LEU A 71 0.87 3.92 6.91
CA LEU A 71 1.68 3.13 5.97
C LEU A 71 1.38 1.63 6.10
N ASP A 72 1.24 1.13 7.33
CA ASP A 72 0.90 -0.28 7.57
C ASP A 72 -0.51 -0.61 7.03
N ASP A 73 -1.51 0.25 7.28
CA ASP A 73 -2.87 0.12 6.74
C ASP A 73 -2.90 0.12 5.20
N TYR A 74 -2.15 1.04 4.57
CA TYR A 74 -2.00 1.09 3.12
C TYR A 74 -1.32 -0.17 2.56
N ARG A 75 -0.24 -0.64 3.20
CA ARG A 75 0.46 -1.87 2.83
C ARG A 75 -0.50 -3.05 2.81
N ASP A 76 -1.26 -3.23 3.89
CA ASP A 76 -2.17 -4.37 4.02
C ASP A 76 -3.25 -4.34 2.94
N GLU A 77 -3.78 -3.16 2.61
CA GLU A 77 -4.73 -2.97 1.50
C GLU A 77 -4.10 -3.32 0.15
N GLN A 78 -2.89 -2.82 -0.14
CA GLN A 78 -2.17 -3.10 -1.39
C GLN A 78 -1.84 -4.59 -1.54
N LEU A 79 -1.28 -5.22 -0.52
CA LEU A 79 -0.94 -6.64 -0.55
C LEU A 79 -2.16 -7.53 -0.73
N ASN A 80 -3.27 -7.19 -0.08
CA ASN A 80 -4.53 -7.91 -0.26
C ASN A 80 -5.06 -7.76 -1.69
N GLY A 81 -5.03 -6.56 -2.27
CA GLY A 81 -5.43 -6.34 -3.66
C GLY A 81 -4.57 -7.12 -4.66
N VAL A 82 -3.24 -7.02 -4.53
CA VAL A 82 -2.30 -7.77 -5.37
C VAL A 82 -2.53 -9.28 -5.24
N ARG A 83 -2.67 -9.79 -4.00
CA ARG A 83 -2.91 -11.21 -3.76
C ARG A 83 -4.22 -11.67 -4.39
N GLN A 84 -5.31 -10.93 -4.22
CA GLN A 84 -6.61 -11.28 -4.81
C GLN A 84 -6.54 -11.41 -6.34
N ILE A 85 -5.80 -10.51 -7.01
CA ILE A 85 -5.63 -10.56 -8.47
C ILE A 85 -4.75 -11.76 -8.85
N LEU A 86 -3.57 -11.91 -8.23
CA LEU A 86 -2.59 -12.92 -8.62
C LEU A 86 -2.95 -14.36 -8.22
N THR A 87 -3.92 -14.55 -7.31
CA THR A 87 -4.47 -15.87 -6.96
C THR A 87 -5.92 -16.06 -7.42
N GLY A 88 -6.44 -15.12 -8.22
CA GLY A 88 -7.79 -15.16 -8.75
C GLY A 88 -7.96 -16.11 -9.94
N PRO A 89 -9.10 -16.06 -10.63
CA PRO A 89 -9.36 -16.87 -11.82
C PRO A 89 -8.50 -16.43 -13.00
N GLY A 90 -8.31 -17.36 -13.96
CA GLY A 90 -7.51 -17.16 -15.15
C GLY A 90 -6.13 -17.78 -15.08
N THR A 91 -5.41 -17.80 -16.22
CA THR A 91 -4.02 -18.29 -16.27
C THR A 91 -3.07 -17.33 -15.55
N GLY A 92 -1.87 -17.81 -15.18
CA GLY A 92 -0.85 -16.98 -14.56
C GLY A 92 -0.56 -15.72 -15.38
N LEU A 93 -0.46 -15.87 -16.71
CA LEU A 93 -0.23 -14.75 -17.62
C LEU A 93 -1.39 -13.75 -17.65
N GLU A 94 -2.65 -14.23 -17.67
CA GLU A 94 -3.84 -13.36 -17.60
C GLU A 94 -3.88 -12.58 -16.27
N ARG A 95 -3.57 -13.23 -15.15
CA ARG A 95 -3.53 -12.59 -13.82
C ARG A 95 -2.45 -11.51 -13.74
N LEU A 96 -1.24 -11.76 -14.31
CA LEU A 96 -0.19 -10.74 -14.43
C LEU A 96 -0.64 -9.57 -15.29
N SER A 97 -1.33 -9.82 -16.41
CA SER A 97 -1.89 -8.78 -17.28
C SER A 97 -2.95 -7.96 -16.54
N HIS A 98 -3.87 -8.61 -15.85
CA HIS A 98 -4.91 -7.92 -15.07
C HIS A 98 -4.32 -7.01 -13.98
N LEU A 99 -3.22 -7.43 -13.33
CA LEU A 99 -2.55 -6.61 -12.33
C LEU A 99 -1.94 -5.35 -12.94
N LEU A 100 -1.21 -5.47 -14.07
CA LEU A 100 -0.57 -4.33 -14.73
C LEU A 100 -1.60 -3.37 -15.34
N ASP A 101 -2.60 -3.89 -16.04
CA ASP A 101 -3.69 -3.10 -16.62
C ASP A 101 -4.51 -2.38 -15.52
N GLY A 102 -4.80 -3.08 -14.42
CA GLY A 102 -5.49 -2.52 -13.26
C GLY A 102 -4.71 -1.39 -12.59
N ALA A 103 -3.40 -1.56 -12.43
CA ALA A 103 -2.51 -0.52 -11.90
C ALA A 103 -2.48 0.71 -12.83
N ALA A 104 -2.32 0.51 -14.14
CA ALA A 104 -2.32 1.58 -15.12
C ALA A 104 -3.63 2.40 -15.09
N HIS A 105 -4.78 1.72 -15.08
CA HIS A 105 -6.08 2.36 -14.97
C HIS A 105 -6.27 3.08 -13.63
N GLY A 106 -5.91 2.45 -12.51
CA GLY A 106 -6.07 3.01 -11.19
C GLY A 106 -5.28 4.30 -11.02
N TYR A 107 -4.00 4.30 -11.41
CA TYR A 107 -3.16 5.50 -11.29
C TYR A 107 -3.50 6.60 -12.29
N ALA A 108 -3.88 6.25 -13.52
CA ALA A 108 -4.31 7.23 -14.52
C ALA A 108 -5.62 7.94 -14.13
N ASN A 109 -6.51 7.23 -13.42
CA ASN A 109 -7.81 7.76 -12.98
C ASN A 109 -7.75 8.47 -11.61
N ASP A 110 -6.63 8.45 -10.90
CA ASP A 110 -6.46 9.28 -9.70
C ASP A 110 -6.40 10.76 -10.10
N ALA A 111 -7.47 11.50 -9.82
CA ALA A 111 -7.60 12.91 -10.19
C ALA A 111 -6.48 13.80 -9.64
N GLN A 112 -5.83 13.37 -8.56
CA GLN A 112 -4.73 14.09 -7.93
C GLN A 112 -3.35 13.60 -8.40
N ARG A 113 -3.29 12.53 -9.19
CA ARG A 113 -2.04 11.96 -9.71
C ARG A 113 -1.00 11.65 -8.62
N ARG A 114 -1.47 11.21 -7.45
CA ARG A 114 -0.62 11.02 -6.26
C ARG A 114 0.38 9.86 -6.39
N GLY A 115 0.06 8.86 -7.22
CA GLY A 115 0.82 7.62 -7.31
C GLY A 115 0.73 6.81 -6.00
N CYS A 116 1.71 5.96 -5.72
CA CYS A 116 1.71 5.14 -4.51
C CYS A 116 2.12 5.94 -3.27
N PHE A 117 1.34 5.82 -2.21
CA PHE A 117 1.63 6.46 -0.94
C PHE A 117 2.96 5.98 -0.34
N LEU A 118 3.24 4.67 -0.42
CA LEU A 118 4.46 4.09 0.13
C LEU A 118 5.70 4.57 -0.63
N ALA A 119 5.67 4.59 -1.97
CA ALA A 119 6.77 5.08 -2.79
C ALA A 119 7.03 6.57 -2.57
N GLY A 120 5.98 7.38 -2.53
CA GLY A 120 6.06 8.82 -2.24
C GLY A 120 6.68 9.08 -0.86
N SER A 121 6.17 8.39 0.17
CA SER A 121 6.68 8.48 1.53
C SER A 121 8.13 8.04 1.66
N THR A 122 8.53 6.98 0.94
CA THR A 122 9.91 6.50 0.92
C THR A 122 10.84 7.53 0.27
N SER A 123 10.42 8.14 -0.84
CA SER A 123 11.20 9.18 -1.52
C SER A 123 11.37 10.43 -0.67
N GLU A 124 10.32 10.84 0.05
CA GLU A 124 10.36 12.00 0.94
C GLU A 124 11.28 11.79 2.14
N LEU A 125 11.22 10.61 2.77
CA LEU A 125 11.86 10.35 4.05
C LEU A 125 13.14 9.47 3.96
N HIS A 126 13.60 9.20 2.72
CA HIS A 126 14.83 8.45 2.52
C HIS A 126 16.02 9.12 3.24
N GLY A 127 16.73 8.30 4.03
CA GLY A 127 17.85 8.80 4.84
C GLY A 127 17.45 9.54 6.13
N GLN A 128 16.17 9.85 6.34
CA GLN A 128 15.67 10.53 7.53
C GLN A 128 14.93 9.57 8.49
N ASP A 129 14.18 8.60 7.94
CA ASP A 129 13.43 7.61 8.71
C ASP A 129 13.67 6.18 8.18
N SER A 130 14.48 5.42 8.92
CA SER A 130 14.83 4.04 8.55
C SER A 130 13.64 3.08 8.63
N GLU A 131 12.64 3.36 9.48
CA GLU A 131 11.44 2.51 9.59
C GLU A 131 10.55 2.62 8.36
N VAL A 132 10.44 3.80 7.75
CA VAL A 132 9.70 3.98 6.48
C VAL A 132 10.39 3.17 5.38
N THR A 133 11.71 3.27 5.26
CA THR A 133 12.49 2.50 4.28
C THR A 133 12.37 0.98 4.52
N ALA A 134 12.37 0.54 5.78
CA ALA A 134 12.21 -0.87 6.11
C ALA A 134 10.82 -1.40 5.72
N ARG A 135 9.75 -0.64 5.98
CA ARG A 135 8.37 -0.99 5.57
C ARG A 135 8.25 -1.12 4.05
N ALA A 136 8.82 -0.16 3.32
CA ALA A 136 8.82 -0.22 1.86
C ALA A 136 9.54 -1.47 1.34
N ARG A 137 10.72 -1.76 1.85
CA ARG A 137 11.50 -2.96 1.47
C ARG A 137 10.70 -4.24 1.73
N THR A 138 10.11 -4.39 2.91
CA THR A 138 9.30 -5.57 3.24
C THR A 138 8.10 -5.69 2.31
N THR A 139 7.39 -4.60 2.07
CA THR A 139 6.21 -4.61 1.18
C THR A 139 6.58 -4.99 -0.25
N TYR A 140 7.63 -4.40 -0.80
CA TYR A 140 8.08 -4.72 -2.16
C TYR A 140 8.58 -6.16 -2.28
N GLN A 141 9.24 -6.68 -1.24
CA GLN A 141 9.64 -8.09 -1.21
C GLN A 141 8.42 -9.02 -1.21
N GLU A 142 7.35 -8.69 -0.48
CA GLU A 142 6.12 -9.47 -0.49
C GLU A 142 5.42 -9.43 -1.85
N ILE A 143 5.35 -8.25 -2.50
CA ILE A 143 4.79 -8.13 -3.86
C ILE A 143 5.63 -8.93 -4.86
N GLN A 144 6.97 -8.84 -4.79
CA GLN A 144 7.87 -9.61 -5.63
C GLN A 144 7.63 -11.12 -5.49
N ASN A 145 7.48 -11.62 -4.26
CA ASN A 145 7.21 -13.03 -4.01
C ASN A 145 5.86 -13.47 -4.62
N LEU A 146 4.83 -12.63 -4.54
CA LEU A 146 3.53 -12.90 -5.17
C LEU A 146 3.64 -12.93 -6.70
N LEU A 147 4.39 -12.00 -7.29
CA LEU A 147 4.65 -11.96 -8.73
C LEU A 147 5.41 -13.20 -9.19
N ALA A 148 6.49 -13.57 -8.48
CA ALA A 148 7.27 -14.74 -8.79
C ALA A 148 6.44 -16.04 -8.73
N ALA A 149 5.57 -16.18 -7.72
CA ALA A 149 4.65 -17.32 -7.64
C ALA A 149 3.70 -17.37 -8.85
N CYS A 150 3.14 -16.24 -9.27
CA CYS A 150 2.25 -16.19 -10.44
C CYS A 150 3.01 -16.47 -11.76
N VAL A 151 4.27 -16.04 -11.87
CA VAL A 151 5.15 -16.41 -13.00
C VAL A 151 5.38 -17.91 -13.05
N LYS A 152 5.60 -18.55 -11.91
CA LYS A 152 5.75 -20.01 -11.82
C LYS A 152 4.47 -20.73 -12.28
N ASP A 153 3.28 -20.25 -11.87
CA ASP A 153 2.02 -20.79 -12.38
C ASP A 153 1.95 -20.70 -13.92
N ALA A 154 2.32 -19.55 -14.51
CA ALA A 154 2.33 -19.35 -15.96
C ALA A 154 3.36 -20.27 -16.67
N GLN A 155 4.46 -20.63 -16.02
CA GLN A 155 5.42 -21.63 -16.54
C GLN A 155 4.82 -23.04 -16.49
N GLU A 156 4.18 -23.41 -15.40
CA GLU A 156 3.52 -24.73 -15.26
C GLU A 156 2.35 -24.90 -16.25
N GLU A 157 1.69 -23.80 -16.60
CA GLU A 157 0.62 -23.73 -17.62
C GLU A 157 1.15 -23.74 -19.07
N GLY A 158 2.46 -23.54 -19.27
CA GLY A 158 3.10 -23.51 -20.60
C GLY A 158 3.03 -22.16 -21.30
N ASP A 159 2.66 -21.10 -20.62
CA ASP A 159 2.59 -19.75 -21.16
C ASP A 159 3.96 -19.02 -21.14
N LEU A 160 4.86 -19.41 -20.24
CA LEU A 160 6.22 -18.85 -20.10
C LEU A 160 7.29 -19.97 -20.13
N ALA A 161 8.46 -19.62 -20.63
CA ALA A 161 9.60 -20.53 -20.66
C ALA A 161 10.07 -20.91 -19.25
N VAL A 162 10.37 -22.18 -19.03
CA VAL A 162 10.77 -22.73 -17.72
C VAL A 162 12.25 -22.50 -17.37
N ASP A 163 13.05 -22.02 -18.32
CA ASP A 163 14.49 -21.77 -18.15
C ASP A 163 14.80 -20.36 -17.61
N VAL A 164 13.77 -19.51 -17.42
CA VAL A 164 13.92 -18.19 -16.77
C VAL A 164 13.55 -18.27 -15.30
N SER A 165 14.27 -17.51 -14.44
CA SER A 165 13.98 -17.45 -13.01
C SER A 165 12.66 -16.69 -12.75
N PRO A 166 11.68 -17.30 -12.05
CA PRO A 166 10.48 -16.61 -11.62
C PRO A 166 10.78 -15.36 -10.77
N GLU A 167 11.84 -15.42 -9.96
CA GLU A 167 12.28 -14.32 -9.10
C GLU A 167 12.80 -13.14 -9.93
N GLU A 168 13.58 -13.40 -10.98
CA GLU A 168 14.09 -12.35 -11.88
C GLU A 168 12.95 -11.69 -12.66
N VAL A 169 12.01 -12.47 -13.16
CA VAL A 169 10.80 -11.95 -13.83
C VAL A 169 9.93 -11.18 -12.82
N GLY A 170 9.76 -11.69 -11.61
CA GLY A 170 9.04 -10.99 -10.54
C GLY A 170 9.66 -9.62 -10.20
N ASN A 171 10.99 -9.53 -10.16
CA ASN A 171 11.72 -8.27 -9.99
C ASN A 171 11.48 -7.29 -11.15
N LEU A 172 11.53 -7.79 -12.40
CA LEU A 172 11.24 -7.00 -13.57
C LEU A 172 9.81 -6.44 -13.53
N LEU A 173 8.82 -7.27 -13.24
CA LEU A 173 7.42 -6.87 -13.19
C LEU A 173 7.15 -5.89 -12.04
N LEU A 174 7.82 -6.03 -10.89
CA LEU A 174 7.77 -5.04 -9.83
C LEU A 174 8.33 -3.69 -10.31
N ALA A 175 9.46 -3.68 -11.02
CA ALA A 175 10.02 -2.45 -11.57
C ALA A 175 9.08 -1.80 -12.62
N VAL A 176 8.40 -2.60 -13.45
CA VAL A 176 7.39 -2.12 -14.40
C VAL A 176 6.20 -1.50 -13.66
N LEU A 177 5.67 -2.15 -12.61
CA LEU A 177 4.60 -1.58 -11.77
C LEU A 177 4.99 -0.24 -11.19
N GLN A 178 6.20 -0.12 -10.61
CA GLN A 178 6.69 1.13 -10.05
C GLN A 178 6.91 2.20 -11.14
N GLY A 179 7.33 1.79 -12.35
CA GLY A 179 7.44 2.66 -13.52
C GLY A 179 6.08 3.22 -13.97
N ILE A 180 5.06 2.37 -14.11
CA ILE A 180 3.68 2.76 -14.43
C ILE A 180 3.15 3.78 -13.43
N GLU A 181 3.33 3.49 -12.14
CA GLU A 181 2.92 4.36 -11.04
C GLU A 181 3.59 5.73 -11.09
N PHE A 182 4.91 5.78 -11.31
CA PHE A 182 5.65 7.03 -11.40
C PHE A 182 5.26 7.84 -12.64
N LEU A 183 5.16 7.17 -13.80
CA LEU A 183 4.82 7.82 -15.08
C LEU A 183 3.38 8.38 -15.07
N ALA A 184 2.47 7.76 -14.35
CA ALA A 184 1.11 8.30 -14.17
C ALA A 184 1.09 9.70 -13.55
N LYS A 185 2.12 10.07 -12.76
CA LYS A 185 2.27 11.43 -12.20
C LYS A 185 2.65 12.49 -13.25
N THR A 186 3.09 12.05 -14.44
CA THR A 186 3.52 12.94 -15.53
C THR A 186 2.40 13.22 -16.54
N ASP A 187 1.14 13.04 -16.16
CA ASP A 187 -0.04 13.17 -17.02
C ASP A 187 -0.06 12.21 -18.22
N MET A 188 0.76 11.15 -18.19
CA MET A 188 0.69 10.08 -19.18
C MET A 188 -0.71 9.44 -19.17
N ASP A 189 -1.30 9.25 -20.34
CA ASP A 189 -2.64 8.69 -20.45
C ASP A 189 -2.67 7.18 -20.12
N ALA A 190 -3.86 6.68 -19.79
CA ALA A 190 -4.05 5.29 -19.40
C ALA A 190 -3.63 4.31 -20.50
N SER A 191 -3.82 4.65 -21.79
CA SER A 191 -3.49 3.78 -22.91
C SER A 191 -1.99 3.58 -23.03
N ALA A 192 -1.20 4.64 -22.87
CA ALA A 192 0.26 4.55 -22.87
C ALA A 192 0.79 3.75 -21.66
N LEU A 193 0.21 3.94 -20.47
CA LEU A 193 0.58 3.16 -19.29
C LEU A 193 0.25 1.67 -19.42
N ILE A 194 -0.91 1.33 -20.01
CA ILE A 194 -1.30 -0.05 -20.31
C ILE A 194 -0.31 -0.68 -21.32
N GLU A 195 0.07 0.06 -22.35
CA GLU A 195 1.02 -0.43 -23.35
C GLU A 195 2.40 -0.77 -22.76
N ILE A 196 2.86 -0.04 -21.74
CA ILE A 196 4.09 -0.40 -20.99
C ILE A 196 3.96 -1.79 -20.37
N GLY A 197 2.85 -2.07 -19.68
CA GLY A 197 2.61 -3.36 -19.04
C GLY A 197 2.51 -4.50 -20.06
N ARG A 198 1.75 -4.28 -21.14
CA ARG A 198 1.58 -5.25 -22.22
C ARG A 198 2.89 -5.54 -22.94
N SER A 199 3.67 -4.51 -23.25
CA SER A 199 4.98 -4.66 -23.85
C SER A 199 5.94 -5.45 -22.94
N ALA A 200 5.92 -5.20 -21.63
CA ALA A 200 6.72 -5.98 -20.69
C ALA A 200 6.36 -7.46 -20.72
N LEU A 201 5.07 -7.81 -20.67
CA LEU A 201 4.60 -9.20 -20.73
C LEU A 201 4.84 -9.86 -22.09
N ALA A 202 4.69 -9.11 -23.19
CA ALA A 202 4.90 -9.63 -24.55
C ALA A 202 6.36 -10.02 -24.83
N ASN A 203 7.32 -9.37 -24.14
CA ASN A 203 8.76 -9.63 -24.26
C ASN A 203 9.27 -10.66 -23.26
N LEU A 204 8.43 -11.26 -22.42
CA LEU A 204 8.85 -12.38 -21.57
C LEU A 204 9.10 -13.62 -22.45
N PRO A 205 10.14 -14.43 -22.15
CA PRO A 205 10.45 -15.64 -22.89
C PRO A 205 9.28 -16.62 -22.93
N ARG A 206 9.00 -17.15 -24.13
CA ARG A 206 7.96 -18.17 -24.38
C ARG A 206 8.62 -19.54 -24.57
N PRO A 207 7.89 -20.67 -24.38
CA PRO A 207 8.38 -22.01 -24.66
C PRO A 207 8.86 -22.21 -26.09
#